data_b3e98d239399b340982e549eda8adb86
#
_entry.id   b3e98d239399b340982e549eda8adb86
#
_cell.length_a   1.000
_cell.length_b   1.000
_cell.length_c   1.000
_cell.angle_alpha   90.00
_cell.angle_beta   90.00
_cell.angle_gamma   90.00
#
_symmetry.space_group_name_H-M   'P 1'
#
loop_
_entity.id
_entity.type
_entity.pdbx_description
1 polymer ?
#
loop_
_entity_poly.entity_id
_entity_poly.type
_entity_poly.pdbx_seq_one_letter_code
_entity_poly.pdbx_strand_id
1 'polypeptide(L)'
;MIVKFTTHPHIGDNVICTGAVRNVRLEHPEIRFAMPEACREIYAGNEDFTEEISYREIPKITYGSLDAEKHGARGTVIQAYTRSLCEILNIPLVPIRVNRPVLVLDDSEKEWAGQWNDCILLNGNFQRCSVSKGYPHWQEVVDGLGDVRIIQLGGNEYRDISPNLSGVEDMRGKTTLRQLIAMAYGCRCIVSPPSCISNIGGAFGKPQVILNASREPDVLLAYENAVHVSHRCDCGWGVETGCVNCRVLQGTRACLHAVQKDGLHWCKCQYETSPDDVVKAVLKVYNG
;
A
#
# COMPACT_ATOMS: atom_id res chain seq x y z
N MET A 1 -16.24 25.70 1.59
CA MET A 1 -15.83 25.49 0.17
C MET A 1 -15.82 23.99 -0.11
N ILE A 2 -16.44 23.54 -1.24
CA ILE A 2 -16.37 22.14 -1.64
C ILE A 2 -15.38 22.00 -2.79
N VAL A 3 -14.45 21.09 -2.69
CA VAL A 3 -13.45 20.82 -3.71
C VAL A 3 -13.49 19.34 -4.14
N LYS A 4 -13.26 19.07 -5.42
CA LYS A 4 -13.09 17.73 -5.97
C LYS A 4 -11.67 17.61 -6.51
N PHE A 5 -10.96 16.60 -6.06
CA PHE A 5 -9.64 16.26 -6.57
C PHE A 5 -9.68 14.96 -7.39
N THR A 6 -8.68 14.79 -8.20
CA THR A 6 -8.38 13.50 -8.82
C THR A 6 -7.07 12.97 -8.25
N THR A 7 -6.94 11.65 -8.21
CA THR A 7 -5.68 10.97 -7.89
C THR A 7 -5.24 10.11 -9.08
N HIS A 8 -4.19 9.32 -8.91
CA HIS A 8 -3.98 8.18 -9.78
C HIS A 8 -5.18 7.22 -9.67
N PRO A 9 -5.60 6.55 -10.75
CA PRO A 9 -6.75 5.64 -10.71
C PRO A 9 -6.47 4.35 -9.93
N HIS A 10 -5.32 4.26 -9.26
CA HIS A 10 -4.95 3.08 -8.47
C HIS A 10 -5.60 3.13 -7.09
N ILE A 11 -6.07 1.97 -6.64
CA ILE A 11 -6.73 1.79 -5.33
C ILE A 11 -5.85 2.35 -4.20
N GLY A 12 -4.54 2.02 -4.22
CA GLY A 12 -3.61 2.44 -3.17
C GLY A 12 -3.52 3.96 -2.98
N ASP A 13 -3.47 4.72 -4.08
CA ASP A 13 -3.42 6.18 -4.05
C ASP A 13 -4.71 6.79 -3.48
N ASN A 14 -5.86 6.24 -3.86
CA ASN A 14 -7.16 6.67 -3.33
C ASN A 14 -7.28 6.37 -1.83
N VAL A 15 -6.81 5.23 -1.37
CA VAL A 15 -6.77 4.88 0.06
C VAL A 15 -5.90 5.88 0.83
N ILE A 16 -4.70 6.19 0.35
CA ILE A 16 -3.77 7.13 1.00
C ILE A 16 -4.39 8.53 1.10
N CYS A 17 -5.07 8.99 0.06
CA CYS A 17 -5.69 10.31 0.04
C CYS A 17 -6.68 10.54 1.18
N THR A 18 -7.35 9.50 1.68
CA THR A 18 -8.28 9.63 2.81
C THR A 18 -7.60 10.15 4.07
N GLY A 19 -6.37 9.73 4.35
CA GLY A 19 -5.58 10.23 5.48
C GLY A 19 -5.12 11.68 5.29
N ALA A 20 -4.72 12.04 4.06
CA ALA A 20 -4.35 13.42 3.73
C ALA A 20 -5.54 14.37 3.88
N VAL A 21 -6.70 13.99 3.37
CA VAL A 21 -7.95 14.74 3.51
C VAL A 21 -8.32 14.91 4.99
N ARG A 22 -8.23 13.85 5.81
CA ARG A 22 -8.48 13.93 7.25
C ARG A 22 -7.60 14.97 7.93
N ASN A 23 -6.31 15.04 7.62
CA ASN A 23 -5.41 16.04 8.21
C ASN A 23 -5.81 17.47 7.82
N VAL A 24 -6.18 17.71 6.56
CA VAL A 24 -6.68 19.02 6.13
C VAL A 24 -8.01 19.36 6.81
N ARG A 25 -8.94 18.43 6.88
CA ARG A 25 -10.25 18.63 7.51
C ARG A 25 -10.18 18.95 9.01
N LEU A 26 -9.20 18.40 9.72
CA LEU A 26 -9.01 18.67 11.15
C LEU A 26 -8.58 20.13 11.41
N GLU A 27 -7.84 20.75 10.50
CA GLU A 27 -7.38 22.15 10.63
C GLU A 27 -8.28 23.12 9.87
N HIS A 28 -8.95 22.66 8.80
CA HIS A 28 -9.80 23.44 7.90
C HIS A 28 -11.18 22.79 7.73
N PRO A 29 -12.02 22.76 8.78
CA PRO A 29 -13.34 22.12 8.73
C PRO A 29 -14.31 22.76 7.71
N GLU A 30 -14.06 23.99 7.29
CA GLU A 30 -14.82 24.70 6.25
C GLU A 30 -14.54 24.16 4.82
N ILE A 31 -13.44 23.40 4.61
CA ILE A 31 -13.13 22.77 3.35
C ILE A 31 -13.74 21.38 3.35
N ARG A 32 -14.68 21.14 2.46
CA ARG A 32 -15.33 19.83 2.25
C ARG A 32 -14.82 19.22 0.94
N PHE A 33 -14.76 17.91 0.89
CA PHE A 33 -14.26 17.20 -0.28
C PHE A 33 -15.38 16.43 -0.96
N ALA A 34 -15.63 16.72 -2.24
CA ALA A 34 -16.53 15.91 -3.04
C ALA A 34 -15.91 14.52 -3.26
N MET A 35 -16.75 13.49 -3.21
CA MET A 35 -16.34 12.11 -3.38
C MET A 35 -15.77 11.89 -4.80
N PRO A 36 -14.52 11.40 -4.92
CA PRO A 36 -13.95 11.06 -6.23
C PRO A 36 -14.73 9.92 -6.91
N GLU A 37 -14.77 9.94 -8.24
CA GLU A 37 -15.46 8.88 -9.00
C GLU A 37 -14.65 7.58 -9.04
N ALA A 38 -13.33 7.72 -9.16
CA ALA A 38 -12.45 6.56 -9.14
C ALA A 38 -12.45 5.89 -7.77
N CYS A 39 -12.68 4.60 -7.73
CA CYS A 39 -12.70 3.80 -6.50
C CYS A 39 -13.66 4.37 -5.44
N ARG A 40 -14.86 4.79 -5.85
CA ARG A 40 -15.86 5.47 -5.00
C ARG A 40 -16.15 4.71 -3.70
N GLU A 41 -16.07 3.40 -3.73
CA GLU A 41 -16.29 2.53 -2.57
C GLU A 41 -15.30 2.75 -1.41
N ILE A 42 -14.12 3.32 -1.69
CA ILE A 42 -13.12 3.66 -0.65
C ILE A 42 -13.67 4.74 0.29
N TYR A 43 -14.46 5.65 -0.25
CA TYR A 43 -14.93 6.84 0.46
C TYR A 43 -16.28 6.62 1.15
N ALA A 44 -16.91 5.46 0.97
CA ALA A 44 -18.21 5.16 1.56
C ALA A 44 -18.17 5.26 3.09
N GLY A 45 -19.14 5.96 3.67
CA GLY A 45 -19.25 6.17 5.11
C GLY A 45 -18.21 7.12 5.73
N ASN A 46 -17.29 7.66 4.95
CA ASN A 46 -16.26 8.58 5.44
C ASN A 46 -16.79 10.02 5.47
N GLU A 47 -16.97 10.59 6.66
CA GLU A 47 -17.52 11.91 6.91
C GLU A 47 -16.71 13.09 6.32
N ASP A 48 -15.46 12.85 5.93
CA ASP A 48 -14.62 13.87 5.29
C ASP A 48 -15.06 14.15 3.85
N PHE A 49 -15.88 13.26 3.27
CA PHE A 49 -16.34 13.35 1.90
C PHE A 49 -17.84 13.62 1.83
N THR A 50 -18.26 14.28 0.76
CA THR A 50 -19.66 14.62 0.49
C THR A 50 -20.05 14.17 -0.91
N GLU A 51 -21.32 13.81 -1.08
CA GLU A 51 -21.92 13.51 -2.38
C GLU A 51 -22.40 14.76 -3.14
N GLU A 52 -22.22 15.95 -2.58
CA GLU A 52 -22.61 17.19 -3.24
C GLU A 52 -21.91 17.34 -4.59
N ILE A 53 -22.69 17.68 -5.60
CA ILE A 53 -22.27 17.77 -7.00
C ILE A 53 -21.79 19.18 -7.41
N SER A 54 -22.01 20.20 -6.57
CA SER A 54 -21.51 21.56 -6.80
C SER A 54 -20.17 21.75 -6.12
N TYR A 55 -19.09 21.62 -6.86
CA TYR A 55 -17.72 21.69 -6.35
C TYR A 55 -16.79 22.44 -7.30
N ARG A 56 -15.67 22.91 -6.75
CA ARG A 56 -14.52 23.41 -7.52
C ARG A 56 -13.57 22.25 -7.78
N GLU A 57 -13.24 21.99 -9.04
CA GLU A 57 -12.17 21.04 -9.37
C GLU A 57 -10.80 21.62 -9.01
N ILE A 58 -9.96 20.77 -8.44
CA ILE A 58 -8.57 21.11 -8.14
C ILE A 58 -7.64 20.14 -8.89
N PRO A 59 -6.38 20.54 -9.12
CA PRO A 59 -5.39 19.70 -9.77
C PRO A 59 -5.22 18.34 -9.11
N LYS A 60 -4.66 17.40 -9.86
CA LYS A 60 -4.39 16.05 -9.40
C LYS A 60 -3.45 16.05 -8.20
N ILE A 61 -3.86 15.38 -7.11
CA ILE A 61 -3.00 15.13 -5.96
C ILE A 61 -2.05 13.99 -6.32
N THR A 62 -0.77 14.20 -6.08
CA THR A 62 0.27 13.18 -6.31
C THR A 62 1.28 13.21 -5.18
N TYR A 63 2.04 12.14 -5.02
CA TYR A 63 3.21 12.15 -4.14
C TYR A 63 4.49 12.58 -4.88
N GLY A 64 4.37 13.38 -5.93
CA GLY A 64 5.51 13.96 -6.66
C GLY A 64 6.44 14.80 -5.79
N SER A 65 5.97 15.26 -4.63
CA SER A 65 6.81 15.85 -3.58
C SER A 65 7.73 14.84 -2.87
N LEU A 66 7.56 13.53 -3.11
CA LEU A 66 8.52 12.49 -2.74
C LEU A 66 9.67 12.37 -3.75
N ASP A 67 9.73 13.23 -4.75
CA ASP A 67 10.86 13.28 -5.65
C ASP A 67 12.11 13.63 -4.83
N ALA A 68 12.88 12.60 -4.49
CA ALA A 68 14.03 12.68 -3.59
C ALA A 68 15.09 13.69 -4.05
N GLU A 69 15.06 14.04 -5.33
CA GLU A 69 15.93 15.07 -5.91
C GLU A 69 15.50 16.50 -5.55
N LYS A 70 14.21 16.73 -5.26
CA LYS A 70 13.70 18.08 -4.97
C LYS A 70 13.45 18.37 -3.49
N HIS A 71 13.10 17.36 -2.67
CA HIS A 71 12.64 17.59 -1.30
C HIS A 71 13.23 16.65 -0.25
N GLY A 72 14.18 15.79 -0.63
CA GLY A 72 14.68 14.71 0.23
C GLY A 72 13.52 13.86 0.73
N ALA A 73 13.36 12.65 0.25
CA ALA A 73 12.24 11.75 0.60
C ALA A 73 12.26 11.40 2.11
N ARG A 74 11.95 12.38 2.95
CA ARG A 74 11.93 12.24 4.40
C ARG A 74 10.48 12.36 4.84
N GLY A 75 9.79 11.22 4.92
CA GLY A 75 8.45 11.19 5.45
C GLY A 75 7.58 10.08 4.89
N THR A 76 6.42 9.93 5.52
CA THR A 76 5.43 8.94 5.13
C THR A 76 4.67 9.38 3.88
N VAL A 77 4.05 8.42 3.22
CA VAL A 77 3.20 8.71 2.07
C VAL A 77 2.03 9.65 2.43
N ILE A 78 1.49 9.54 3.65
CA ILE A 78 0.43 10.46 4.14
C ILE A 78 0.94 11.90 4.21
N GLN A 79 2.15 12.10 4.73
CA GLN A 79 2.76 13.43 4.78
C GLN A 79 2.94 14.04 3.39
N ALA A 80 3.38 13.23 2.43
CA ALA A 80 3.58 13.68 1.05
C ALA A 80 2.28 14.11 0.38
N TYR A 81 1.22 13.30 0.51
CA TYR A 81 -0.10 13.62 -0.03
C TYR A 81 -0.73 14.83 0.69
N THR A 82 -0.58 14.94 2.01
CA THR A 82 -1.05 16.12 2.78
C THR A 82 -0.37 17.39 2.29
N ARG A 83 0.96 17.37 2.10
CA ARG A 83 1.71 18.51 1.56
C ARG A 83 1.20 18.91 0.18
N SER A 84 1.08 17.95 -0.73
CA SER A 84 0.56 18.19 -2.08
C SER A 84 -0.84 18.82 -2.06
N LEU A 85 -1.70 18.35 -1.17
CA LEU A 85 -3.05 18.87 -1.01
C LEU A 85 -3.03 20.31 -0.48
N CYS A 86 -2.21 20.62 0.52
CA CYS A 86 -2.05 21.98 1.04
C CYS A 86 -1.52 22.95 -0.03
N GLU A 87 -0.53 22.54 -0.80
CA GLU A 87 0.02 23.32 -1.92
C GLU A 87 -1.05 23.64 -2.97
N ILE A 88 -1.84 22.63 -3.39
CA ILE A 88 -2.91 22.79 -4.38
C ILE A 88 -4.03 23.69 -3.87
N LEU A 89 -4.37 23.60 -2.59
CA LEU A 89 -5.40 24.43 -1.95
C LEU A 89 -4.90 25.84 -1.63
N ASN A 90 -3.60 26.09 -1.74
CA ASN A 90 -2.93 27.31 -1.35
C ASN A 90 -3.20 27.67 0.12
N ILE A 91 -3.06 26.67 1.01
CA ILE A 91 -3.14 26.82 2.45
C ILE A 91 -1.80 26.49 3.11
N PRO A 92 -1.51 26.99 4.31
CA PRO A 92 -0.34 26.58 5.07
C PRO A 92 -0.29 25.05 5.26
N LEU A 93 0.94 24.48 5.35
CA LEU A 93 1.10 23.08 5.64
C LEU A 93 0.50 22.74 7.02
N VAL A 94 -0.47 21.83 7.02
CA VAL A 94 -1.14 21.40 8.25
C VAL A 94 -0.31 20.35 9.01
N PRO A 95 -0.44 20.26 10.35
CA PRO A 95 0.15 19.19 11.14
C PRO A 95 -0.37 17.83 10.72
N ILE A 96 0.51 16.81 10.77
CA ILE A 96 0.10 15.41 10.55
C ILE A 96 -0.38 14.83 11.88
N ARG A 97 -1.69 14.87 12.11
CA ARG A 97 -2.34 14.29 13.28
C ARG A 97 -2.72 12.84 13.07
N VAL A 98 -2.99 12.46 11.80
CA VAL A 98 -3.35 11.11 11.38
C VAL A 98 -2.35 10.64 10.34
N ASN A 99 -1.44 9.74 10.72
CA ASN A 99 -0.42 9.20 9.82
C ASN A 99 -0.82 7.83 9.24
N ARG A 100 -2.09 7.68 8.91
CA ARG A 100 -2.66 6.49 8.29
C ARG A 100 -3.84 6.85 7.42
N PRO A 101 -4.24 6.00 6.46
CA PRO A 101 -5.50 6.18 5.76
C PRO A 101 -6.71 6.09 6.70
N VAL A 102 -7.84 6.64 6.27
CA VAL A 102 -9.10 6.60 7.02
C VAL A 102 -10.16 5.90 6.16
N LEU A 103 -10.48 4.68 6.54
CA LEU A 103 -11.50 3.86 5.90
C LEU A 103 -12.60 3.54 6.90
N VAL A 104 -13.83 3.48 6.42
CA VAL A 104 -15.01 3.20 7.25
C VAL A 104 -15.70 1.93 6.72
N LEU A 105 -16.07 1.05 7.63
CA LEU A 105 -16.91 -0.12 7.37
C LEU A 105 -18.20 0.03 8.15
N ASP A 106 -19.29 -0.35 7.54
CA ASP A 106 -20.56 -0.50 8.26
C ASP A 106 -20.58 -1.77 9.14
N ASP A 107 -21.62 -1.94 9.93
CA ASP A 107 -21.66 -3.03 10.89
C ASP A 107 -21.84 -4.40 10.19
N SER A 108 -22.51 -4.46 9.05
CA SER A 108 -22.67 -5.69 8.29
C SER A 108 -21.33 -6.13 7.66
N GLU A 109 -20.51 -5.18 7.20
CA GLU A 109 -19.18 -5.44 6.67
C GLU A 109 -18.23 -5.92 7.77
N LYS A 110 -18.31 -5.33 8.97
CA LYS A 110 -17.52 -5.77 10.14
C LYS A 110 -17.92 -7.17 10.60
N GLU A 111 -19.22 -7.48 10.61
CA GLU A 111 -19.71 -8.82 10.93
C GLU A 111 -19.18 -9.83 9.90
N TRP A 112 -19.33 -9.52 8.60
CA TRP A 112 -18.81 -10.36 7.53
C TRP A 112 -17.28 -10.55 7.63
N ALA A 113 -16.55 -9.53 8.07
CA ALA A 113 -15.11 -9.58 8.26
C ALA A 113 -14.66 -10.59 9.32
N GLY A 114 -15.52 -10.90 10.30
CA GLY A 114 -15.20 -11.81 11.40
C GLY A 114 -14.76 -13.22 10.98
N GLN A 115 -15.17 -13.69 9.80
CA GLN A 115 -14.77 -14.99 9.27
C GLN A 115 -13.28 -15.10 8.86
N TRP A 116 -12.56 -13.98 8.85
CA TRP A 116 -11.15 -13.88 8.43
C TRP A 116 -10.18 -13.70 9.60
N ASN A 117 -10.63 -13.77 10.84
CA ASN A 117 -9.86 -13.40 12.03
C ASN A 117 -8.67 -14.32 12.35
N ASP A 118 -8.60 -15.46 11.72
CA ASP A 118 -7.56 -16.50 11.90
C ASP A 118 -6.58 -16.59 10.71
N CYS A 119 -6.72 -15.74 9.70
CA CYS A 119 -5.96 -15.88 8.47
C CYS A 119 -4.87 -14.80 8.28
N ILE A 120 -3.90 -15.17 7.46
CA ILE A 120 -2.93 -14.25 6.85
C ILE A 120 -3.45 -13.86 5.46
N LEU A 121 -3.54 -12.56 5.18
CA LEU A 121 -3.72 -12.09 3.82
C LEU A 121 -2.35 -11.92 3.14
N LEU A 122 -2.09 -12.71 2.12
CA LEU A 122 -0.86 -12.65 1.34
C LEU A 122 -1.14 -12.06 -0.03
N ASN A 123 -0.48 -10.96 -0.36
CA ASN A 123 -0.50 -10.38 -1.70
C ASN A 123 0.90 -10.41 -2.30
N GLY A 124 1.19 -11.42 -3.12
CA GLY A 124 2.42 -11.53 -3.89
C GLY A 124 2.34 -10.91 -5.28
N ASN A 125 1.23 -10.24 -5.60
CA ASN A 125 0.96 -9.68 -6.92
C ASN A 125 1.78 -8.42 -7.20
N PHE A 126 2.29 -8.28 -8.42
CA PHE A 126 2.95 -7.07 -8.90
C PHE A 126 2.67 -6.85 -10.40
N GLN A 127 2.77 -5.61 -10.84
CA GLN A 127 2.55 -5.28 -12.26
C GLN A 127 3.85 -5.41 -13.06
N ARG A 128 3.75 -5.80 -14.33
CA ARG A 128 4.89 -5.88 -15.25
C ARG A 128 5.72 -4.60 -15.34
N CYS A 129 5.09 -3.45 -15.16
CA CYS A 129 5.77 -2.15 -15.09
C CYS A 129 6.39 -1.84 -13.71
N SER A 130 6.21 -2.71 -12.72
CA SER A 130 6.69 -2.56 -11.34
C SER A 130 7.35 -3.85 -10.83
N VAL A 131 8.19 -4.48 -11.66
CA VAL A 131 8.93 -5.71 -11.31
C VAL A 131 9.77 -5.55 -10.04
N SER A 132 10.06 -4.30 -9.66
CA SER A 132 10.72 -3.98 -8.40
C SER A 132 9.94 -4.41 -7.15
N LYS A 133 8.64 -4.67 -7.26
CA LYS A 133 7.79 -5.17 -6.16
C LYS A 133 7.66 -6.69 -6.15
N GLY A 134 8.22 -7.35 -7.15
CA GLY A 134 8.18 -8.80 -7.25
C GLY A 134 9.13 -9.47 -6.26
N TYR A 135 8.64 -10.50 -5.57
CA TYR A 135 9.44 -11.36 -4.70
C TYR A 135 9.34 -12.81 -5.19
N PRO A 136 10.48 -13.48 -5.48
CA PRO A 136 10.45 -14.79 -6.15
C PRO A 136 10.20 -15.97 -5.21
N HIS A 137 10.32 -15.79 -3.89
CA HIS A 137 10.32 -16.88 -2.90
C HIS A 137 9.01 -17.01 -2.11
N TRP A 138 7.87 -16.60 -2.72
CA TRP A 138 6.60 -16.69 -2.01
C TRP A 138 6.19 -18.11 -1.63
N GLN A 139 6.54 -19.14 -2.44
CA GLN A 139 6.19 -20.51 -2.10
C GLN A 139 6.96 -20.97 -0.87
N GLU A 140 8.26 -20.66 -0.79
CA GLU A 140 9.07 -21.00 0.38
C GLU A 140 8.55 -20.31 1.66
N VAL A 141 8.02 -19.10 1.54
CA VAL A 141 7.37 -18.43 2.67
C VAL A 141 6.09 -19.16 3.08
N VAL A 142 5.23 -19.54 2.13
CA VAL A 142 4.01 -20.31 2.42
C VAL A 142 4.35 -21.64 3.10
N ASP A 143 5.31 -22.37 2.56
CA ASP A 143 5.75 -23.67 3.11
C ASP A 143 6.31 -23.52 4.54
N GLY A 144 7.04 -22.43 4.80
CA GLY A 144 7.62 -22.14 6.12
C GLY A 144 6.59 -21.67 7.16
N LEU A 145 5.40 -21.22 6.76
CA LEU A 145 4.32 -20.84 7.67
C LEU A 145 3.49 -22.03 8.17
N GLY A 146 3.66 -23.23 7.57
CA GLY A 146 3.01 -24.47 8.01
C GLY A 146 1.48 -24.44 7.90
N ASP A 147 0.78 -24.85 8.98
CA ASP A 147 -0.67 -25.02 8.98
C ASP A 147 -1.47 -23.71 9.16
N VAL A 148 -0.83 -22.55 9.03
CA VAL A 148 -1.52 -21.27 9.14
C VAL A 148 -2.43 -21.07 7.92
N ARG A 149 -3.67 -20.64 8.15
CA ARG A 149 -4.60 -20.31 7.07
C ARG A 149 -4.12 -19.09 6.30
N ILE A 150 -3.79 -19.27 5.02
CA ILE A 150 -3.28 -18.21 4.16
C ILE A 150 -4.28 -17.99 3.03
N ILE A 151 -4.68 -16.73 2.85
CA ILE A 151 -5.55 -16.27 1.75
C ILE A 151 -4.68 -15.50 0.75
N GLN A 152 -4.54 -16.04 -0.44
CA GLN A 152 -3.84 -15.34 -1.51
C GLN A 152 -4.75 -14.31 -2.17
N LEU A 153 -4.34 -13.04 -2.12
CA LEU A 153 -4.99 -11.92 -2.77
C LEU A 153 -4.24 -11.48 -4.03
N GLY A 154 -4.90 -10.73 -4.90
CA GLY A 154 -4.32 -10.15 -6.10
C GLY A 154 -5.38 -9.85 -7.15
N GLY A 155 -5.01 -9.05 -8.14
CA GLY A 155 -5.78 -8.91 -9.36
C GLY A 155 -5.58 -10.12 -10.29
N ASN A 156 -6.43 -10.22 -11.30
CA ASN A 156 -6.30 -11.18 -12.39
C ASN A 156 -6.19 -10.47 -13.75
N GLU A 157 -5.80 -9.19 -13.72
CA GLU A 157 -5.62 -8.41 -14.95
C GLU A 157 -4.42 -8.89 -15.74
N TYR A 158 -4.47 -8.76 -17.07
CA TYR A 158 -3.37 -9.11 -17.99
C TYR A 158 -2.00 -8.49 -17.63
N ARG A 159 -2.00 -7.34 -16.95
CA ARG A 159 -0.78 -6.64 -16.52
C ARG A 159 -0.19 -7.15 -15.23
N ASP A 160 -0.93 -8.00 -14.51
CA ASP A 160 -0.54 -8.52 -13.22
C ASP A 160 0.31 -9.78 -13.39
N ILE A 161 1.36 -9.87 -12.59
CA ILE A 161 2.14 -11.09 -12.38
C ILE A 161 1.83 -11.52 -10.95
N SER A 162 1.19 -12.67 -10.82
CA SER A 162 0.84 -13.24 -9.54
C SER A 162 1.41 -14.66 -9.43
N PRO A 163 2.12 -14.99 -8.36
CA PRO A 163 2.63 -16.34 -8.19
C PRO A 163 1.45 -17.33 -8.05
N ASN A 164 1.62 -18.53 -8.61
CA ASN A 164 0.72 -19.65 -8.35
C ASN A 164 1.24 -20.39 -7.12
N LEU A 165 0.57 -20.19 -5.99
CA LEU A 165 0.98 -20.76 -4.71
C LEU A 165 0.13 -21.99 -4.38
N SER A 166 0.77 -23.03 -3.85
CA SER A 166 0.14 -24.21 -3.27
C SER A 166 -0.07 -24.00 -1.76
N GLY A 167 -1.05 -24.66 -1.18
CA GLY A 167 -1.29 -24.58 0.26
C GLY A 167 -2.00 -23.29 0.72
N VAL A 168 -2.58 -22.53 -0.20
CA VAL A 168 -3.31 -21.28 0.09
C VAL A 168 -4.74 -21.32 -0.45
N GLU A 169 -5.63 -20.55 0.16
CA GLU A 169 -6.97 -20.27 -0.38
C GLU A 169 -6.85 -19.13 -1.41
N ASP A 170 -7.06 -19.44 -2.69
CA ASP A 170 -6.92 -18.49 -3.78
C ASP A 170 -8.18 -17.62 -3.94
N MET A 171 -8.08 -16.36 -3.55
CA MET A 171 -9.11 -15.32 -3.67
C MET A 171 -8.77 -14.24 -4.71
N ARG A 172 -7.77 -14.47 -5.57
CA ARG A 172 -7.39 -13.52 -6.63
C ARG A 172 -8.54 -13.26 -7.59
N GLY A 173 -8.88 -11.98 -7.78
CA GLY A 173 -9.98 -11.55 -8.65
C GLY A 173 -11.38 -11.95 -8.20
N LYS A 174 -11.55 -12.47 -6.99
CA LYS A 174 -12.83 -12.97 -6.48
C LYS A 174 -13.50 -12.05 -5.45
N THR A 175 -12.91 -10.90 -5.16
CA THR A 175 -13.43 -9.95 -4.17
C THR A 175 -13.84 -8.64 -4.82
N THR A 176 -14.91 -8.04 -4.32
CA THR A 176 -15.15 -6.62 -4.54
C THR A 176 -14.17 -5.78 -3.73
N LEU A 177 -14.06 -4.49 -4.02
CA LEU A 177 -13.20 -3.60 -3.26
C LEU A 177 -13.65 -3.49 -1.79
N ARG A 178 -14.96 -3.44 -1.52
CA ARG A 178 -15.49 -3.43 -0.15
C ARG A 178 -15.18 -4.74 0.59
N GLN A 179 -15.30 -5.88 -0.06
CA GLN A 179 -14.90 -7.16 0.52
C GLN A 179 -13.40 -7.21 0.83
N LEU A 180 -12.54 -6.68 -0.06
CA LEU A 180 -11.10 -6.58 0.18
C LEU A 180 -10.80 -5.72 1.42
N ILE A 181 -11.48 -4.58 1.57
CA ILE A 181 -11.35 -3.69 2.73
C ILE A 181 -11.80 -4.42 4.02
N ALA A 182 -12.93 -5.12 3.96
CA ALA A 182 -13.45 -5.88 5.10
C ALA A 182 -12.54 -7.07 5.47
N MET A 183 -11.99 -7.79 4.50
CA MET A 183 -10.99 -8.85 4.75
C MET A 183 -9.76 -8.29 5.46
N ALA A 184 -9.24 -7.16 5.01
CA ALA A 184 -8.10 -6.51 5.66
C ALA A 184 -8.42 -6.03 7.09
N TYR A 185 -9.65 -5.61 7.34
CA TYR A 185 -10.11 -5.30 8.70
C TYR A 185 -10.19 -6.56 9.57
N GLY A 186 -10.71 -7.67 9.04
CA GLY A 186 -10.93 -8.91 9.79
C GLY A 186 -9.68 -9.74 10.03
N CYS A 187 -8.74 -9.77 9.08
CA CYS A 187 -7.60 -10.70 9.11
C CYS A 187 -6.70 -10.56 10.34
N ARG A 188 -5.93 -11.60 10.62
CA ARG A 188 -4.94 -11.61 11.70
C ARG A 188 -3.74 -10.72 11.37
N CYS A 189 -3.16 -10.91 10.19
CA CYS A 189 -2.09 -10.06 9.68
C CYS A 189 -2.04 -10.03 8.14
N ILE A 190 -1.23 -9.13 7.61
CA ILE A 190 -1.05 -8.93 6.17
C ILE A 190 0.42 -9.10 5.80
N VAL A 191 0.69 -9.76 4.68
CA VAL A 191 2.04 -9.89 4.09
C VAL A 191 1.99 -9.46 2.64
N SER A 192 2.77 -8.46 2.28
CA SER A 192 2.77 -7.95 0.90
C SER A 192 3.98 -7.06 0.62
N PRO A 193 4.35 -6.82 -0.64
CA PRO A 193 5.12 -5.65 -0.98
C PRO A 193 4.28 -4.38 -0.75
N PRO A 194 4.88 -3.17 -0.82
CA PRO A 194 4.14 -1.92 -0.82
C PRO A 194 3.03 -1.92 -1.87
N SER A 195 1.77 -1.94 -1.44
CA SER A 195 0.61 -2.16 -2.30
C SER A 195 -0.68 -1.58 -1.71
N CYS A 196 -1.79 -1.69 -2.41
CA CYS A 196 -3.07 -1.22 -1.89
C CYS A 196 -3.46 -1.92 -0.58
N ILE A 197 -3.18 -3.23 -0.45
CA ILE A 197 -3.56 -3.98 0.76
C ILE A 197 -2.76 -3.54 1.99
N SER A 198 -1.47 -3.18 1.84
CA SER A 198 -0.69 -2.63 2.94
C SER A 198 -1.21 -1.27 3.41
N ASN A 199 -1.70 -0.43 2.48
CA ASN A 199 -2.35 0.83 2.82
C ASN A 199 -3.69 0.62 3.52
N ILE A 200 -4.50 -0.35 3.06
CA ILE A 200 -5.76 -0.72 3.70
C ILE A 200 -5.48 -1.29 5.11
N GLY A 201 -4.50 -2.17 5.25
CA GLY A 201 -4.06 -2.67 6.54
C GLY A 201 -3.62 -1.56 7.50
N GLY A 202 -2.86 -0.59 6.99
CA GLY A 202 -2.46 0.61 7.73
C GLY A 202 -3.65 1.43 8.23
N ALA A 203 -4.74 1.54 7.45
CA ALA A 203 -5.96 2.24 7.88
C ALA A 203 -6.57 1.66 9.17
N PHE A 204 -6.49 0.35 9.33
CA PHE A 204 -7.04 -0.37 10.47
C PHE A 204 -6.01 -0.72 11.56
N GLY A 205 -4.76 -0.26 11.39
CA GLY A 205 -3.68 -0.58 12.34
C GLY A 205 -3.38 -2.09 12.40
N LYS A 206 -3.55 -2.80 11.28
CA LYS A 206 -3.30 -4.25 11.24
C LYS A 206 -1.82 -4.57 11.36
N PRO A 207 -1.47 -5.62 12.12
CA PRO A 207 -0.14 -6.20 12.06
C PRO A 207 0.19 -6.58 10.62
N GLN A 208 1.35 -6.14 10.11
CA GLN A 208 1.71 -6.41 8.73
C GLN A 208 3.21 -6.52 8.51
N VAL A 209 3.58 -7.37 7.57
CA VAL A 209 4.95 -7.50 7.08
C VAL A 209 5.00 -6.95 5.65
N ILE A 210 5.81 -5.92 5.47
CA ILE A 210 5.98 -5.24 4.18
C ILE A 210 7.36 -5.57 3.62
N LEU A 211 7.38 -6.25 2.47
CA LEU A 211 8.63 -6.56 1.76
C LEU A 211 9.03 -5.37 0.90
N ASN A 212 9.88 -4.53 1.44
CA ASN A 212 10.35 -3.36 0.72
C ASN A 212 11.43 -3.70 -0.29
N ALA A 213 11.30 -3.10 -1.45
CA ALA A 213 12.31 -3.18 -2.48
C ALA A 213 12.40 -1.89 -3.26
N SER A 214 13.49 -1.73 -3.98
CA SER A 214 13.60 -0.69 -4.95
C SER A 214 13.61 0.72 -4.35
N ARG A 215 12.78 1.61 -4.88
CA ARG A 215 12.73 3.03 -4.56
C ARG A 215 11.87 3.35 -3.32
N GLU A 216 11.23 2.35 -2.74
CA GLU A 216 10.27 2.57 -1.67
C GLU A 216 10.96 2.35 -0.31
N PRO A 217 11.39 3.43 0.37
CA PRO A 217 12.02 3.32 1.68
C PRO A 217 11.03 2.87 2.75
N ASP A 218 11.53 2.30 3.85
CA ASP A 218 10.69 1.82 4.95
C ASP A 218 9.79 2.93 5.52
N VAL A 219 10.32 4.15 5.59
CA VAL A 219 9.59 5.31 6.11
C VAL A 219 8.31 5.62 5.32
N LEU A 220 8.24 5.23 4.05
CA LEU A 220 7.11 5.54 3.19
C LEU A 220 5.79 4.98 3.74
N LEU A 221 5.81 3.72 4.18
CA LEU A 221 4.67 3.01 4.76
C LEU A 221 4.92 2.68 6.24
N ALA A 222 5.48 3.63 6.99
CA ALA A 222 5.73 3.48 8.43
C ALA A 222 4.41 3.56 9.22
N TYR A 223 3.53 2.58 9.01
CA TYR A 223 2.34 2.38 9.83
C TYR A 223 2.73 1.76 11.18
N GLU A 224 1.96 2.06 12.22
CA GLU A 224 2.29 1.72 13.62
C GLU A 224 2.63 0.24 13.83
N ASN A 225 1.90 -0.67 13.17
CA ASN A 225 2.06 -2.12 13.32
C ASN A 225 2.71 -2.78 12.09
N ALA A 226 3.51 -2.02 11.32
CA ALA A 226 4.22 -2.53 10.17
C ALA A 226 5.65 -2.94 10.53
N VAL A 227 6.01 -4.15 10.15
CA VAL A 227 7.39 -4.65 10.15
C VAL A 227 7.89 -4.67 8.71
N HIS A 228 9.02 -4.01 8.47
CA HIS A 228 9.63 -3.97 7.15
C HIS A 228 10.72 -5.03 7.03
N VAL A 229 10.63 -5.83 5.97
CA VAL A 229 11.65 -6.81 5.60
C VAL A 229 12.26 -6.39 4.27
N SER A 230 13.58 -6.18 4.27
CA SER A 230 14.32 -5.81 3.08
C SER A 230 15.74 -6.30 3.17
N HIS A 231 16.25 -6.87 2.09
CA HIS A 231 17.67 -7.13 1.98
C HIS A 231 18.38 -5.84 1.59
N ARG A 232 19.29 -5.40 2.44
CA ARG A 232 20.17 -4.25 2.16
C ARG A 232 21.31 -4.74 1.29
N CYS A 233 21.06 -4.85 -0.02
CA CYS A 233 22.13 -5.17 -0.94
C CYS A 233 23.16 -4.03 -0.97
N ASP A 234 24.39 -4.37 -1.29
CA ASP A 234 25.52 -3.46 -1.47
C ASP A 234 25.35 -2.44 -2.63
N CYS A 235 24.21 -2.49 -3.30
CA CYS A 235 23.91 -1.66 -4.46
C CYS A 235 23.33 -0.27 -4.12
N GLY A 236 23.43 0.19 -2.85
CA GLY A 236 23.06 1.54 -2.45
C GLY A 236 21.61 1.71 -2.00
N TRP A 237 21.01 0.67 -1.40
CA TRP A 237 19.70 0.79 -0.76
C TRP A 237 19.82 1.45 0.62
N GLY A 238 18.96 2.40 0.91
CA GLY A 238 18.89 3.09 2.19
C GLY A 238 17.49 3.07 2.80
N VAL A 239 17.43 3.02 4.15
CA VAL A 239 16.17 3.01 4.91
C VAL A 239 15.29 4.23 4.61
N GLU A 240 15.94 5.39 4.40
CA GLU A 240 15.25 6.66 4.13
C GLU A 240 15.10 6.96 2.63
N THR A 241 15.96 6.40 1.79
CA THR A 241 16.06 6.77 0.38
C THR A 241 15.58 5.68 -0.57
N GLY A 242 15.42 4.45 -0.09
CA GLY A 242 15.22 3.29 -0.95
C GLY A 242 16.45 3.00 -1.82
N CYS A 243 16.29 2.25 -2.90
CA CYS A 243 17.37 1.90 -3.80
C CYS A 243 17.64 3.05 -4.79
N VAL A 244 18.80 3.69 -4.67
CA VAL A 244 19.25 4.75 -5.60
C VAL A 244 19.58 4.22 -7.00
N ASN A 245 19.84 2.91 -7.15
CA ASN A 245 20.14 2.26 -8.42
C ASN A 245 18.91 1.67 -9.11
N CYS A 246 17.74 1.75 -8.51
CA CYS A 246 16.49 1.40 -9.16
C CYS A 246 15.97 2.59 -9.95
N ARG A 247 16.51 2.82 -11.12
CA ARG A 247 16.11 3.93 -12.00
C ARG A 247 14.97 3.51 -12.92
N VAL A 248 14.14 4.49 -13.24
CA VAL A 248 13.21 4.36 -14.36
C VAL A 248 14.01 4.48 -15.66
N LEU A 249 14.43 3.36 -16.20
CA LEU A 249 15.00 3.32 -17.54
C LEU A 249 13.85 3.28 -18.55
N GLN A 250 13.61 4.38 -19.26
CA GLN A 250 12.66 4.48 -20.39
C GLN A 250 11.29 3.79 -20.18
N GLY A 251 10.62 4.10 -19.06
CA GLY A 251 9.30 3.56 -18.78
C GLY A 251 9.26 2.18 -18.12
N THR A 252 10.40 1.54 -17.88
CA THR A 252 10.52 0.32 -17.09
C THR A 252 11.22 0.64 -15.77
N ARG A 253 10.59 0.24 -14.65
CA ARG A 253 11.24 0.30 -13.32
C ARG A 253 12.13 -0.93 -13.17
N ALA A 254 13.31 -0.89 -13.75
CA ALA A 254 14.26 -1.98 -13.72
C ALA A 254 15.36 -1.72 -12.67
N CYS A 255 15.79 -2.77 -11.99
CA CYS A 255 16.98 -2.77 -11.16
C CYS A 255 18.23 -2.88 -12.04
N LEU A 256 19.24 -2.04 -11.84
CA LEU A 256 20.53 -2.13 -12.55
C LEU A 256 21.30 -3.43 -12.25
N HIS A 257 20.99 -4.06 -11.12
CA HIS A 257 21.59 -5.32 -10.67
C HIS A 257 20.56 -6.47 -10.67
N ALA A 258 19.61 -6.43 -11.62
CA ALA A 258 18.57 -7.44 -11.69
C ALA A 258 19.14 -8.85 -11.87
N VAL A 259 18.55 -9.81 -11.14
CA VAL A 259 18.77 -11.23 -11.31
C VAL A 259 17.75 -11.76 -12.32
N GLN A 260 18.22 -12.46 -13.35
CA GLN A 260 17.35 -13.07 -14.34
C GLN A 260 17.05 -14.51 -13.93
N LYS A 261 15.77 -14.84 -13.70
CA LYS A 261 15.32 -16.19 -13.35
C LYS A 261 13.89 -16.39 -13.86
N ASP A 262 13.61 -17.56 -14.41
CA ASP A 262 12.28 -17.98 -14.88
C ASP A 262 11.64 -17.00 -15.89
N GLY A 263 12.47 -16.40 -16.76
CA GLY A 263 12.03 -15.42 -17.77
C GLY A 263 11.65 -14.05 -17.20
N LEU A 264 11.89 -13.80 -15.92
CA LEU A 264 11.65 -12.53 -15.25
C LEU A 264 12.94 -11.90 -14.73
N HIS A 265 12.91 -10.58 -14.58
CA HIS A 265 13.99 -9.81 -13.96
C HIS A 265 13.58 -9.42 -12.55
N TRP A 266 14.29 -9.94 -11.55
CA TRP A 266 14.03 -9.64 -10.15
C TRP A 266 15.01 -8.60 -9.63
N CYS A 267 14.57 -7.67 -8.81
CA CYS A 267 15.49 -6.79 -8.10
C CYS A 267 16.41 -7.62 -7.21
N LYS A 268 17.74 -7.34 -7.23
CA LYS A 268 18.73 -8.08 -6.43
C LYS A 268 18.31 -8.13 -4.95
N CYS A 269 17.91 -7.01 -4.37
CA CYS A 269 17.45 -6.95 -2.98
C CYS A 269 16.26 -7.89 -2.69
N GLN A 270 15.29 -7.98 -3.59
CA GLN A 270 14.15 -8.92 -3.42
C GLN A 270 14.58 -10.37 -3.62
N TYR A 271 15.44 -10.62 -4.59
CA TYR A 271 15.95 -11.96 -4.85
C TYR A 271 16.79 -12.52 -3.69
N GLU A 272 17.56 -11.64 -3.02
CA GLU A 272 18.42 -12.00 -1.89
C GLU A 272 17.72 -11.90 -0.52
N THR A 273 16.48 -11.40 -0.45
CA THR A 273 15.70 -11.42 0.79
C THR A 273 15.38 -12.86 1.15
N SER A 274 15.85 -13.30 2.32
CA SER A 274 15.68 -14.67 2.80
C SER A 274 14.20 -14.99 3.08
N PRO A 275 13.63 -16.07 2.55
CA PRO A 275 12.28 -16.52 2.92
C PRO A 275 12.16 -16.82 4.42
N ASP A 276 13.20 -17.32 5.08
CA ASP A 276 13.20 -17.57 6.52
C ASP A 276 13.03 -16.28 7.34
N ASP A 277 13.64 -15.18 6.89
CA ASP A 277 13.49 -13.89 7.57
C ASP A 277 12.06 -13.33 7.41
N VAL A 278 11.46 -13.55 6.24
CA VAL A 278 10.05 -13.22 6.01
C VAL A 278 9.15 -14.06 6.91
N VAL A 279 9.34 -15.39 6.96
CA VAL A 279 8.59 -16.31 7.82
C VAL A 279 8.69 -15.90 9.29
N LYS A 280 9.91 -15.64 9.80
CA LYS A 280 10.13 -15.18 11.17
C LYS A 280 9.37 -13.88 11.47
N ALA A 281 9.44 -12.90 10.55
CA ALA A 281 8.73 -11.65 10.71
C ALA A 281 7.20 -11.86 10.73
N VAL A 282 6.67 -12.70 9.83
CA VAL A 282 5.24 -13.02 9.75
C VAL A 282 4.78 -13.72 11.02
N LEU A 283 5.46 -14.77 11.48
CA LEU A 283 5.10 -15.49 12.70
C LEU A 283 5.16 -14.59 13.93
N LYS A 284 6.10 -13.64 13.98
CA LYS A 284 6.19 -12.66 15.06
C LYS A 284 4.95 -11.77 15.12
N VAL A 285 4.48 -11.22 13.98
CA VAL A 285 3.30 -10.35 13.97
C VAL A 285 1.98 -11.12 14.04
N TYR A 286 1.97 -12.38 13.62
CA TYR A 286 0.81 -13.25 13.69
C TYR A 286 0.51 -13.71 15.13
N ASN A 287 1.55 -13.97 15.93
CA ASN A 287 1.44 -14.49 17.30
C ASN A 287 1.41 -13.39 18.39
N GLY A 288 1.81 -12.16 18.03
CA GLY A 288 1.77 -11.00 18.96
C GLY A 288 0.41 -10.37 18.99
#